data_b3ab78f00448431e754b0809d5d8be28
#
_entry.id   b3ab78f00448431e754b0809d5d8be28
#
_cell.length_a   1.000
_cell.length_b   1.000
_cell.length_c   1.000
_cell.angle_alpha   90.00
_cell.angle_beta   90.00
_cell.angle_gamma   90.00
#
_symmetry.space_group_name_H-M   'P 1'
#
loop_
_entity.id
_entity.type
_entity.pdbx_description
1 polymer ?
#
loop_
_entity_poly.entity_id
_entity_poly.type
_entity_poly.pdbx_seq_one_letter_code
_entity_poly.pdbx_strand_id
1 'polypeptide(L)'
;MGNNHDNQQLDMILDTEYIKQHILTALKEDVREGDHSSLACIDRLATSKAKLVAKQDCIICGVDIARMVFELVDDKLQFQAFASDGQKIKKGDIVFKVEGSAISILTAERTLLNYMQRLSGIATTTSEYVSLIAGTSARLLDTRKTTPTMRILEKYAVKTGGGTNHRIGLFDMIMLKDNHIDFAGGIEKAIDRTLQYLKDKQLDLKIEIEVRNFEELQRVLVKGGVNRIMLDNFSVEDTQKAVKMIDHKYEIESSGGITAENILSYAQTGVDFISVGALTHQIRSIDLSLLAED
;
A
#
# COMPACT_ATOMS: atom_id res chain seq x y z
N MET A 1 2.04 17.00 17.84
CA MET A 1 2.46 17.65 16.57
C MET A 1 2.79 16.60 15.49
N GLY A 2 2.03 15.50 15.42
CA GLY A 2 2.26 14.37 14.50
C GLY A 2 1.46 14.39 13.19
N ASN A 3 0.52 15.33 13.00
CA ASN A 3 -0.46 15.24 11.90
C ASN A 3 -0.02 15.83 10.54
N ASN A 4 1.06 16.60 10.47
CA ASN A 4 1.42 17.27 9.20
C ASN A 4 2.23 16.36 8.25
N HIS A 5 3.07 15.45 8.74
CA HIS A 5 3.84 14.56 7.87
C HIS A 5 2.98 13.44 7.26
N ASP A 6 2.06 12.87 8.04
CA ASP A 6 1.14 11.83 7.53
C ASP A 6 0.16 12.40 6.49
N ASN A 7 -0.23 13.67 6.59
CA ASN A 7 -1.07 14.34 5.59
C ASN A 7 -0.31 14.68 4.30
N GLN A 8 0.95 15.12 4.38
CA GLN A 8 1.76 15.37 3.17
C GLN A 8 2.08 14.10 2.40
N GLN A 9 2.28 12.95 3.08
CA GLN A 9 2.38 11.66 2.41
C GLN A 9 1.08 11.26 1.73
N LEU A 10 -0.07 11.61 2.31
CA LEU A 10 -1.40 11.38 1.72
C LEU A 10 -1.63 12.14 0.42
N ASP A 11 -1.26 13.42 0.41
CA ASP A 11 -1.41 14.27 -0.78
C ASP A 11 -0.53 13.80 -1.95
N MET A 12 0.65 13.23 -1.65
CA MET A 12 1.52 12.58 -2.64
C MET A 12 0.98 11.23 -3.13
N ILE A 13 0.23 10.49 -2.29
CA ILE A 13 -0.37 9.19 -2.65
C ILE A 13 -1.55 9.39 -3.63
N LEU A 14 -2.23 10.53 -3.57
CA LEU A 14 -3.41 10.85 -4.37
C LEU A 14 -3.11 11.88 -5.49
N ASP A 15 -1.89 11.91 -6.03
CA ASP A 15 -1.62 12.69 -7.24
C ASP A 15 -2.48 12.17 -8.40
N THR A 16 -3.59 12.86 -8.60
CA THR A 16 -4.60 12.52 -9.62
C THR A 16 -3.99 12.44 -11.01
N GLU A 17 -3.02 13.29 -11.33
CA GLU A 17 -2.38 13.30 -12.64
C GLU A 17 -1.50 12.06 -12.83
N TYR A 18 -0.74 11.65 -11.80
CA TYR A 18 0.03 10.40 -11.82
C TYR A 18 -0.89 9.19 -12.05
N ILE A 19 -2.02 9.12 -11.34
CA ILE A 19 -2.99 8.01 -11.47
C ILE A 19 -3.59 8.00 -12.89
N LYS A 20 -3.99 9.16 -13.43
CA LYS A 20 -4.50 9.26 -14.82
C LYS A 20 -3.48 8.77 -15.83
N GLN A 21 -2.23 9.19 -15.74
CA GLN A 21 -1.18 8.74 -16.66
C GLN A 21 -0.92 7.23 -16.54
N HIS A 22 -1.00 6.67 -15.34
CA HIS A 22 -0.90 5.24 -15.12
C HIS A 22 -2.05 4.48 -15.78
N ILE A 23 -3.30 4.95 -15.63
CA ILE A 23 -4.49 4.36 -16.26
C ILE A 23 -4.39 4.47 -17.79
N LEU A 24 -4.00 5.62 -18.34
CA LEU A 24 -3.81 5.80 -19.78
C LEU A 24 -2.78 4.82 -20.35
N THR A 25 -1.71 4.55 -19.59
CA THR A 25 -0.69 3.57 -20.00
C THR A 25 -1.28 2.16 -20.02
N ALA A 26 -2.07 1.78 -19.02
CA ALA A 26 -2.74 0.47 -18.96
C ALA A 26 -3.79 0.32 -20.07
N LEU A 27 -4.60 1.34 -20.34
CA LEU A 27 -5.57 1.35 -21.44
C LEU A 27 -4.86 1.24 -22.79
N LYS A 28 -3.74 1.92 -22.98
CA LYS A 28 -2.94 1.82 -24.22
C LYS A 28 -2.36 0.41 -24.42
N GLU A 29 -1.97 -0.27 -23.33
CA GLU A 29 -1.51 -1.66 -23.38
C GLU A 29 -2.60 -2.61 -23.86
N ASP A 30 -3.83 -2.44 -23.36
CA ASP A 30 -4.96 -3.35 -23.57
C ASP A 30 -5.74 -3.07 -24.87
N VAL A 31 -5.95 -1.79 -25.22
CA VAL A 31 -6.88 -1.41 -26.29
C VAL A 31 -6.18 -1.12 -27.63
N ARG A 32 -5.04 -0.44 -27.63
CA ARG A 32 -4.31 0.00 -28.85
C ARG A 32 -5.20 0.61 -29.91
N GLU A 33 -5.40 -0.11 -31.04
CA GLU A 33 -6.19 0.30 -32.19
C GLU A 33 -7.71 0.11 -31.98
N GLY A 34 -8.13 -0.58 -30.92
CA GLY A 34 -9.53 -0.74 -30.55
C GLY A 34 -9.88 -2.12 -29.99
N ASP A 35 -11.01 -2.21 -29.31
CA ASP A 35 -11.63 -3.46 -28.92
C ASP A 35 -12.33 -4.11 -30.12
N HIS A 36 -11.58 -4.96 -30.86
CA HIS A 36 -12.09 -5.58 -32.08
C HIS A 36 -13.29 -6.49 -31.84
N SER A 37 -13.42 -7.09 -30.64
CA SER A 37 -14.57 -7.92 -30.30
C SER A 37 -15.85 -7.10 -30.24
N SER A 38 -15.82 -6.01 -29.46
CA SER A 38 -16.96 -5.10 -29.32
C SER A 38 -17.28 -4.40 -30.65
N LEU A 39 -16.26 -3.94 -31.37
CA LEU A 39 -16.42 -3.26 -32.66
C LEU A 39 -17.01 -4.16 -33.74
N ALA A 40 -16.77 -5.48 -33.66
CA ALA A 40 -17.26 -6.44 -34.65
C ALA A 40 -18.71 -6.87 -34.42
N CYS A 41 -19.19 -6.91 -33.16
CA CYS A 41 -20.49 -7.53 -32.86
C CYS A 41 -21.52 -6.58 -32.21
N ILE A 42 -21.09 -5.39 -31.75
CA ILE A 42 -21.99 -4.41 -31.09
C ILE A 42 -22.27 -3.25 -32.04
N ASP A 43 -23.54 -2.87 -32.14
CA ASP A 43 -23.92 -1.66 -32.87
C ASP A 43 -23.25 -0.42 -32.23
N ARG A 44 -22.71 0.47 -33.06
CA ARG A 44 -22.01 1.68 -32.60
C ARG A 44 -22.86 2.64 -31.76
N LEU A 45 -24.16 2.58 -31.89
CA LEU A 45 -25.13 3.40 -31.17
C LEU A 45 -25.75 2.63 -30.01
N ALA A 46 -25.36 1.36 -29.78
CA ALA A 46 -25.91 0.57 -28.70
C ALA A 46 -25.53 1.18 -27.34
N THR A 47 -26.52 1.35 -26.49
CA THR A 47 -26.39 1.70 -25.09
C THR A 47 -26.68 0.50 -24.20
N SER A 48 -26.05 0.42 -23.05
CA SER A 48 -26.25 -0.67 -22.07
C SER A 48 -26.12 -0.13 -20.67
N LYS A 49 -26.52 -0.97 -19.71
CA LYS A 49 -26.29 -0.78 -18.28
C LYS A 49 -25.51 -1.97 -17.75
N ALA A 50 -24.59 -1.69 -16.86
CA ALA A 50 -23.84 -2.73 -16.17
C ALA A 50 -23.69 -2.41 -14.68
N LYS A 51 -23.51 -3.46 -13.87
CA LYS A 51 -23.26 -3.36 -12.43
C LYS A 51 -22.03 -4.16 -12.02
N LEU A 52 -21.23 -3.60 -11.14
CA LEU A 52 -20.15 -4.34 -10.48
C LEU A 52 -20.68 -5.06 -9.26
N VAL A 53 -20.51 -6.38 -9.22
CA VAL A 53 -20.96 -7.25 -8.12
C VAL A 53 -19.77 -7.95 -7.48
N ALA A 54 -19.71 -7.93 -6.14
CA ALA A 54 -18.74 -8.69 -5.38
C ALA A 54 -19.11 -10.18 -5.36
N LYS A 55 -18.15 -11.06 -5.66
CA LYS A 55 -18.35 -12.53 -5.64
C LYS A 55 -17.89 -13.16 -4.32
N GLN A 56 -17.29 -12.37 -3.44
CA GLN A 56 -16.86 -12.76 -2.11
C GLN A 56 -16.89 -11.57 -1.16
N ASP A 57 -16.84 -11.80 0.16
CA ASP A 57 -16.71 -10.75 1.17
C ASP A 57 -15.32 -10.09 1.04
N CYS A 58 -15.27 -8.76 1.16
CA CYS A 58 -14.02 -8.01 1.03
C CYS A 58 -14.08 -6.60 1.64
N ILE A 59 -12.93 -5.96 1.75
CA ILE A 59 -12.81 -4.50 1.83
C ILE A 59 -12.66 -3.98 0.41
N ILE A 60 -13.64 -3.21 -0.07
CA ILE A 60 -13.57 -2.66 -1.43
C ILE A 60 -12.54 -1.55 -1.51
N CYS A 61 -11.79 -1.50 -2.64
CA CYS A 61 -10.81 -0.46 -2.90
C CYS A 61 -10.67 -0.23 -4.42
N GLY A 62 -10.59 1.02 -4.84
CA GLY A 62 -10.42 1.42 -6.23
C GLY A 62 -11.70 1.87 -6.92
N VAL A 63 -12.76 2.24 -6.19
CA VAL A 63 -14.02 2.74 -6.76
C VAL A 63 -13.81 4.02 -7.57
N ASP A 64 -13.04 4.98 -7.03
CA ASP A 64 -12.72 6.21 -7.78
C ASP A 64 -11.76 5.95 -8.95
N ILE A 65 -10.89 4.95 -8.84
CA ILE A 65 -10.05 4.50 -9.96
C ILE A 65 -10.91 3.93 -11.08
N ALA A 66 -11.92 3.10 -10.75
CA ALA A 66 -12.86 2.58 -11.75
C ALA A 66 -13.63 3.72 -12.46
N ARG A 67 -14.07 4.73 -11.69
CA ARG A 67 -14.69 5.94 -12.28
C ARG A 67 -13.75 6.62 -13.26
N MET A 68 -12.50 6.85 -12.89
CA MET A 68 -11.48 7.46 -13.77
C MET A 68 -11.24 6.64 -15.02
N VAL A 69 -11.23 5.29 -14.94
CA VAL A 69 -11.08 4.43 -16.11
C VAL A 69 -12.23 4.66 -17.08
N PHE A 70 -13.47 4.69 -16.59
CA PHE A 70 -14.64 4.98 -17.43
C PHE A 70 -14.57 6.38 -18.06
N GLU A 71 -14.26 7.42 -17.28
CA GLU A 71 -14.12 8.79 -17.76
C GLU A 71 -13.04 8.95 -18.83
N LEU A 72 -11.92 8.20 -18.71
CA LEU A 72 -10.82 8.23 -19.69
C LEU A 72 -11.14 7.45 -20.97
N VAL A 73 -12.04 6.46 -20.91
CA VAL A 73 -12.53 5.73 -22.10
C VAL A 73 -13.64 6.51 -22.80
N ASP A 74 -14.60 7.01 -22.02
CA ASP A 74 -15.75 7.78 -22.56
C ASP A 74 -16.36 8.63 -21.43
N ASP A 75 -16.19 9.93 -21.50
CA ASP A 75 -16.65 10.90 -20.49
C ASP A 75 -18.19 11.08 -20.44
N LYS A 76 -18.92 10.46 -21.38
CA LYS A 76 -20.38 10.47 -21.41
C LYS A 76 -21.01 9.33 -20.61
N LEU A 77 -20.22 8.35 -20.15
CA LEU A 77 -20.71 7.27 -19.31
C LEU A 77 -21.22 7.82 -17.97
N GLN A 78 -22.39 7.36 -17.57
CA GLN A 78 -23.00 7.72 -16.28
C GLN A 78 -22.59 6.70 -15.23
N PHE A 79 -21.81 7.11 -14.24
CA PHE A 79 -21.30 6.25 -13.16
C PHE A 79 -22.00 6.56 -11.85
N GLN A 80 -22.54 5.54 -11.18
CA GLN A 80 -23.18 5.66 -9.87
C GLN A 80 -22.56 4.68 -8.88
N ALA A 81 -21.84 5.19 -7.89
CA ALA A 81 -21.29 4.39 -6.79
C ALA A 81 -22.36 4.12 -5.71
N PHE A 82 -22.36 2.89 -5.16
CA PHE A 82 -23.17 2.45 -4.02
C PHE A 82 -22.26 2.10 -2.82
N ALA A 83 -20.97 1.99 -3.04
CA ALA A 83 -19.96 1.76 -2.02
C ALA A 83 -18.79 2.72 -2.22
N SER A 84 -18.03 2.94 -1.15
CA SER A 84 -16.80 3.73 -1.13
C SER A 84 -15.61 2.89 -0.64
N ASP A 85 -14.40 3.30 -1.01
CA ASP A 85 -13.18 2.63 -0.60
C ASP A 85 -13.10 2.51 0.93
N GLY A 86 -12.65 1.34 1.41
CA GLY A 86 -12.59 0.99 2.83
C GLY A 86 -13.87 0.36 3.39
N GLN A 87 -14.97 0.36 2.66
CA GLN A 87 -16.22 -0.24 3.11
C GLN A 87 -16.14 -1.78 3.04
N LYS A 88 -16.69 -2.45 4.06
CA LYS A 88 -16.92 -3.91 4.07
C LYS A 88 -18.08 -4.26 3.15
N ILE A 89 -17.80 -5.06 2.15
CA ILE A 89 -18.75 -5.52 1.14
C ILE A 89 -18.99 -7.01 1.31
N LYS A 90 -20.25 -7.43 1.17
CA LYS A 90 -20.64 -8.83 1.18
C LYS A 90 -20.74 -9.40 -0.22
N LYS A 91 -20.57 -10.72 -0.32
CA LYS A 91 -20.86 -11.44 -1.57
C LYS A 91 -22.28 -11.12 -2.05
N GLY A 92 -22.42 -10.69 -3.28
CA GLY A 92 -23.68 -10.30 -3.92
C GLY A 92 -24.00 -8.80 -3.88
N ASP A 93 -23.27 -8.00 -3.06
CA ASP A 93 -23.48 -6.57 -3.03
C ASP A 93 -23.07 -5.92 -4.35
N ILE A 94 -23.82 -4.87 -4.73
CA ILE A 94 -23.52 -4.03 -5.89
C ILE A 94 -22.62 -2.88 -5.42
N VAL A 95 -21.44 -2.75 -6.04
CA VAL A 95 -20.47 -1.70 -5.71
C VAL A 95 -20.75 -0.42 -6.47
N PHE A 96 -21.03 -0.52 -7.76
CA PHE A 96 -21.44 0.60 -8.61
C PHE A 96 -22.29 0.12 -9.80
N LYS A 97 -22.91 1.08 -10.47
CA LYS A 97 -23.56 0.92 -11.79
C LYS A 97 -22.96 1.90 -12.79
N VAL A 98 -23.00 1.52 -14.05
CA VAL A 98 -22.59 2.35 -15.18
C VAL A 98 -23.61 2.22 -16.31
N GLU A 99 -23.91 3.32 -17.00
CA GLU A 99 -24.84 3.36 -18.14
C GLU A 99 -24.25 4.21 -19.26
N GLY A 100 -24.43 3.80 -20.51
CA GLY A 100 -24.04 4.53 -21.72
C GLY A 100 -23.64 3.61 -22.86
N SER A 101 -22.62 4.00 -23.64
CA SER A 101 -22.15 3.21 -24.79
C SER A 101 -21.74 1.80 -24.36
N ALA A 102 -22.35 0.78 -24.96
CA ALA A 102 -22.05 -0.62 -24.68
C ALA A 102 -20.59 -0.95 -25.02
N ILE A 103 -20.05 -0.40 -26.11
CA ILE A 103 -18.66 -0.58 -26.53
C ILE A 103 -17.71 0.03 -25.49
N SER A 104 -17.99 1.25 -25.02
CA SER A 104 -17.15 1.94 -24.04
C SER A 104 -17.12 1.20 -22.70
N ILE A 105 -18.25 0.66 -22.24
CA ILE A 105 -18.35 -0.13 -21.01
C ILE A 105 -17.48 -1.40 -21.12
N LEU A 106 -17.59 -2.15 -22.22
CA LEU A 106 -16.82 -3.38 -22.46
C LEU A 106 -15.32 -3.09 -22.60
N THR A 107 -14.95 -2.02 -23.30
CA THR A 107 -13.55 -1.60 -23.46
C THR A 107 -12.89 -1.26 -22.12
N ALA A 108 -13.62 -0.66 -21.19
CA ALA A 108 -13.11 -0.30 -19.86
C ALA A 108 -13.02 -1.49 -18.89
N GLU A 109 -13.87 -2.52 -19.09
CA GLU A 109 -14.13 -3.58 -18.09
C GLU A 109 -12.90 -4.24 -17.54
N ARG A 110 -12.02 -4.78 -18.40
CA ARG A 110 -10.88 -5.57 -17.92
C ARG A 110 -9.89 -4.71 -17.13
N THR A 111 -9.60 -3.53 -17.63
CA THR A 111 -8.67 -2.60 -16.96
C THR A 111 -9.16 -2.20 -15.58
N LEU A 112 -10.41 -1.77 -15.43
CA LEU A 112 -10.95 -1.39 -14.12
C LEU A 112 -11.03 -2.58 -13.15
N LEU A 113 -11.41 -3.78 -13.64
CA LEU A 113 -11.45 -4.99 -12.82
C LEU A 113 -10.07 -5.37 -12.30
N ASN A 114 -9.03 -5.27 -13.13
CA ASN A 114 -7.66 -5.56 -12.71
C ASN A 114 -7.21 -4.66 -11.56
N TYR A 115 -7.50 -3.35 -11.63
CA TYR A 115 -7.23 -2.43 -10.52
C TYR A 115 -8.03 -2.80 -9.27
N MET A 116 -9.35 -2.87 -9.38
CA MET A 116 -10.20 -3.07 -8.21
C MET A 116 -9.98 -4.41 -7.53
N GLN A 117 -9.84 -5.49 -8.30
CA GLN A 117 -9.61 -6.84 -7.77
C GLN A 117 -8.30 -6.89 -6.98
N ARG A 118 -7.22 -6.30 -7.51
CA ARG A 118 -5.93 -6.25 -6.84
C ARG A 118 -5.97 -5.37 -5.59
N LEU A 119 -6.45 -4.15 -5.72
CA LEU A 119 -6.46 -3.19 -4.61
C LEU A 119 -7.39 -3.64 -3.48
N SER A 120 -8.55 -4.21 -3.79
CA SER A 120 -9.44 -4.80 -2.79
C SER A 120 -8.79 -6.01 -2.11
N GLY A 121 -7.98 -6.80 -2.84
CA GLY A 121 -7.20 -7.89 -2.27
C GLY A 121 -6.20 -7.40 -1.23
N ILE A 122 -5.44 -6.34 -1.55
CA ILE A 122 -4.50 -5.72 -0.61
C ILE A 122 -5.23 -5.14 0.60
N ALA A 123 -6.31 -4.39 0.39
CA ALA A 123 -7.09 -3.78 1.47
C ALA A 123 -7.70 -4.84 2.40
N THR A 124 -8.22 -5.93 1.84
CA THR A 124 -8.80 -7.04 2.62
C THR A 124 -7.74 -7.73 3.46
N THR A 125 -6.62 -8.16 2.84
CA THR A 125 -5.50 -8.77 3.56
C THR A 125 -4.97 -7.85 4.65
N THR A 126 -4.82 -6.57 4.37
CA THR A 126 -4.37 -5.58 5.36
C THR A 126 -5.35 -5.50 6.54
N SER A 127 -6.66 -5.45 6.28
CA SER A 127 -7.68 -5.41 7.32
C SER A 127 -7.67 -6.66 8.20
N GLU A 128 -7.40 -7.82 7.62
CA GLU A 128 -7.21 -9.07 8.36
C GLU A 128 -6.02 -8.97 9.33
N TYR A 129 -4.85 -8.54 8.83
CA TYR A 129 -3.66 -8.35 9.66
C TYR A 129 -3.84 -7.30 10.76
N VAL A 130 -4.47 -6.16 10.46
CA VAL A 130 -4.81 -5.13 11.46
C VAL A 130 -5.72 -5.70 12.55
N SER A 131 -6.68 -6.55 12.18
CA SER A 131 -7.56 -7.19 13.14
C SER A 131 -6.82 -8.14 14.09
N LEU A 132 -5.77 -8.83 13.63
CA LEU A 132 -4.96 -9.73 14.45
C LEU A 132 -4.18 -9.02 15.55
N ILE A 133 -3.80 -7.76 15.34
CA ILE A 133 -3.06 -6.95 16.33
C ILE A 133 -3.96 -5.98 17.10
N ALA A 134 -5.28 -6.08 16.93
CA ALA A 134 -6.22 -5.24 17.63
C ALA A 134 -6.07 -5.37 19.16
N GLY A 135 -6.09 -4.24 19.87
CA GLY A 135 -5.89 -4.19 21.33
C GLY A 135 -4.41 -4.05 21.75
N THR A 136 -3.47 -4.02 20.81
CA THR A 136 -2.06 -3.65 21.07
C THR A 136 -1.80 -2.20 20.62
N SER A 137 -0.62 -1.65 20.97
CA SER A 137 -0.16 -0.34 20.49
C SER A 137 0.50 -0.38 19.10
N ALA A 138 0.84 -1.59 18.62
CA ALA A 138 1.56 -1.77 17.38
C ALA A 138 0.74 -1.37 16.16
N ARG A 139 1.38 -0.73 15.18
CA ARG A 139 0.79 -0.36 13.89
C ARG A 139 1.40 -1.19 12.76
N LEU A 140 0.55 -1.68 11.87
CA LEU A 140 0.97 -2.45 10.70
C LEU A 140 1.54 -1.52 9.62
N LEU A 141 2.74 -1.81 9.13
CA LEU A 141 3.38 -1.09 8.03
C LEU A 141 3.45 -1.96 6.77
N ASP A 142 3.29 -1.29 5.63
CA ASP A 142 3.70 -1.84 4.34
C ASP A 142 5.23 -1.75 4.14
N THR A 143 5.69 -2.09 2.94
CA THR A 143 7.11 -2.00 2.56
C THR A 143 7.25 -1.41 1.15
N ARG A 144 8.50 -1.34 0.64
CA ARG A 144 8.78 -1.04 -0.77
C ARG A 144 8.73 -2.27 -1.70
N LYS A 145 8.36 -3.46 -1.17
CA LYS A 145 8.18 -4.69 -1.97
C LYS A 145 6.83 -4.65 -2.69
N THR A 146 6.69 -3.71 -3.60
CA THR A 146 5.48 -3.46 -4.40
C THR A 146 5.72 -3.84 -5.86
N THR A 147 4.64 -4.07 -6.60
CA THR A 147 4.71 -4.22 -8.06
C THR A 147 5.30 -2.95 -8.68
N PRO A 148 6.27 -3.07 -9.60
CA PRO A 148 6.81 -1.91 -10.30
C PRO A 148 5.69 -1.02 -10.86
N THR A 149 5.82 0.28 -10.72
CA THR A 149 4.85 1.32 -11.11
C THR A 149 3.54 1.37 -10.32
N MET A 150 3.16 0.29 -9.60
CA MET A 150 1.91 0.21 -8.83
C MET A 150 2.02 0.71 -7.38
N ARG A 151 3.20 1.15 -6.93
CA ARG A 151 3.46 1.43 -5.50
C ARG A 151 2.47 2.38 -4.85
N ILE A 152 2.15 3.48 -5.51
CA ILE A 152 1.22 4.48 -4.98
C ILE A 152 -0.16 3.87 -4.75
N LEU A 153 -0.66 3.11 -5.72
CA LEU A 153 -1.96 2.44 -5.64
C LEU A 153 -1.97 1.32 -4.59
N GLU A 154 -0.90 0.52 -4.50
CA GLU A 154 -0.81 -0.55 -3.51
C GLU A 154 -0.71 0.00 -2.08
N LYS A 155 0.06 1.08 -1.87
CA LYS A 155 0.14 1.77 -0.57
C LYS A 155 -1.18 2.45 -0.20
N TYR A 156 -1.89 3.01 -1.17
CA TYR A 156 -3.25 3.50 -0.97
C TYR A 156 -4.17 2.37 -0.46
N ALA A 157 -4.11 1.19 -1.09
CA ALA A 157 -4.92 0.05 -0.69
C ALA A 157 -4.56 -0.47 0.72
N VAL A 158 -3.27 -0.46 1.11
CA VAL A 158 -2.87 -0.77 2.49
C VAL A 158 -3.50 0.20 3.48
N LYS A 159 -3.47 1.51 3.19
CA LYS A 159 -4.10 2.51 4.04
C LYS A 159 -5.61 2.32 4.11
N THR A 160 -6.26 2.04 2.98
CA THR A 160 -7.69 1.74 2.89
C THR A 160 -8.07 0.54 3.75
N GLY A 161 -7.19 -0.47 3.86
CA GLY A 161 -7.37 -1.63 4.75
C GLY A 161 -7.09 -1.36 6.23
N GLY A 162 -6.71 -0.12 6.61
CA GLY A 162 -6.41 0.26 8.00
C GLY A 162 -4.94 0.12 8.40
N GLY A 163 -4.05 -0.21 7.47
CA GLY A 163 -2.61 -0.19 7.68
C GLY A 163 -2.01 1.22 7.63
N THR A 164 -0.73 1.32 7.90
CA THR A 164 0.06 2.56 7.82
C THR A 164 1.11 2.40 6.73
N ASN A 165 1.40 3.47 6.01
CA ASN A 165 2.45 3.41 5.00
C ASN A 165 3.83 3.63 5.64
N HIS A 166 4.78 2.78 5.30
CA HIS A 166 6.20 3.04 5.43
C HIS A 166 6.62 4.03 4.33
N ARG A 167 7.88 4.49 4.34
CA ARG A 167 8.40 5.39 3.30
C ARG A 167 7.95 4.98 1.89
N ILE A 168 7.62 5.99 1.09
CA ILE A 168 7.14 5.79 -0.28
C ILE A 168 8.30 5.40 -1.20
N GLY A 169 9.46 6.04 -1.03
CA GLY A 169 10.60 5.84 -1.90
C GLY A 169 11.94 5.89 -1.18
N LEU A 170 12.95 6.34 -1.89
CA LEU A 170 14.29 6.61 -1.34
C LEU A 170 14.46 8.07 -0.94
N PHE A 171 13.43 8.88 -1.15
CA PHE A 171 13.48 10.35 -1.07
C PHE A 171 12.80 10.91 0.18
N ASP A 172 11.90 10.17 0.82
CA ASP A 172 11.04 10.66 1.91
C ASP A 172 11.48 10.19 3.31
N MET A 173 12.45 9.28 3.40
CA MET A 173 13.04 8.82 4.66
C MET A 173 14.35 8.08 4.41
N ILE A 174 15.35 8.33 5.23
CA ILE A 174 16.62 7.59 5.21
C ILE A 174 16.45 6.28 5.97
N MET A 175 16.87 5.17 5.34
CA MET A 175 16.94 3.85 5.99
C MET A 175 18.34 3.29 5.81
N LEU A 176 19.07 3.17 6.90
CA LEU A 176 20.41 2.58 6.95
C LEU A 176 20.26 1.07 7.13
N LYS A 177 20.47 0.33 6.04
CA LYS A 177 20.45 -1.13 6.01
C LYS A 177 21.85 -1.70 6.20
N ASP A 178 21.91 -3.02 6.38
CA ASP A 178 23.14 -3.80 6.50
C ASP A 178 24.25 -3.36 5.53
N ASN A 179 23.95 -3.37 4.23
CA ASN A 179 24.91 -2.96 3.19
C ASN A 179 25.35 -1.50 3.31
N HIS A 180 24.45 -0.58 3.73
CA HIS A 180 24.84 0.82 3.96
C HIS A 180 25.82 0.93 5.12
N ILE A 181 25.59 0.18 6.21
CA ILE A 181 26.42 0.16 7.40
C ILE A 181 27.79 -0.43 7.05
N ASP A 182 27.82 -1.57 6.37
CA ASP A 182 29.05 -2.28 6.00
C ASP A 182 29.90 -1.43 5.04
N PHE A 183 29.30 -0.83 4.00
CA PHE A 183 30.02 0.04 3.05
C PHE A 183 30.46 1.37 3.68
N ALA A 184 29.76 1.88 4.67
CA ALA A 184 30.20 3.06 5.41
C ALA A 184 31.41 2.79 6.34
N GLY A 185 31.66 1.53 6.66
CA GLY A 185 32.68 1.09 7.63
C GLY A 185 32.21 1.09 9.07
N GLY A 186 30.91 0.81 9.29
CA GLY A 186 30.28 0.59 10.60
C GLY A 186 29.20 1.60 10.94
N ILE A 187 28.43 1.28 11.98
CA ILE A 187 27.22 1.98 12.43
C ILE A 187 27.50 3.47 12.69
N GLU A 188 28.53 3.78 13.50
CA GLU A 188 28.83 5.14 13.91
C GLU A 188 29.15 6.02 12.71
N LYS A 189 29.96 5.50 11.77
CA LYS A 189 30.31 6.23 10.55
C LYS A 189 29.11 6.41 9.62
N ALA A 190 28.24 5.40 9.52
CA ALA A 190 27.02 5.49 8.73
C ALA A 190 26.10 6.60 9.28
N ILE A 191 25.88 6.64 10.59
CA ILE A 191 25.06 7.67 11.24
C ILE A 191 25.71 9.06 11.10
N ASP A 192 27.03 9.21 11.36
CA ASP A 192 27.71 10.50 11.25
C ASP A 192 27.63 11.09 9.85
N ARG A 193 27.90 10.26 8.83
CA ARG A 193 27.81 10.70 7.43
C ARG A 193 26.36 11.06 7.04
N THR A 194 25.39 10.35 7.56
CA THR A 194 23.97 10.64 7.32
C THR A 194 23.55 11.96 7.94
N LEU A 195 23.93 12.21 9.19
CA LEU A 195 23.65 13.49 9.86
C LEU A 195 24.33 14.68 9.15
N GLN A 196 25.60 14.48 8.73
CA GLN A 196 26.31 15.49 7.96
C GLN A 196 25.63 15.76 6.61
N TYR A 197 25.22 14.71 5.88
CA TYR A 197 24.49 14.83 4.63
C TYR A 197 23.18 15.63 4.79
N LEU A 198 22.37 15.32 5.80
CA LEU A 198 21.13 16.04 6.08
C LEU A 198 21.40 17.53 6.34
N LYS A 199 22.43 17.83 7.14
CA LYS A 199 22.85 19.21 7.42
C LYS A 199 23.29 19.95 6.18
N ASP A 200 24.16 19.33 5.36
CA ASP A 200 24.73 19.96 4.14
C ASP A 200 23.66 20.21 3.07
N LYS A 201 22.65 19.32 3.00
CA LYS A 201 21.54 19.43 2.06
C LYS A 201 20.33 20.20 2.61
N GLN A 202 20.36 20.59 3.87
CA GLN A 202 19.24 21.25 4.57
C GLN A 202 17.93 20.43 4.47
N LEU A 203 18.05 19.09 4.64
CA LEU A 203 16.91 18.16 4.58
C LEU A 203 16.47 17.80 5.98
N ASP A 204 15.15 17.78 6.20
CA ASP A 204 14.50 17.29 7.41
C ASP A 204 13.86 15.91 7.15
N LEU A 205 14.71 14.88 7.04
CA LEU A 205 14.27 13.50 6.84
C LEU A 205 14.51 12.68 8.10
N LYS A 206 13.53 11.84 8.47
CA LYS A 206 13.72 10.85 9.52
C LYS A 206 14.80 9.84 9.11
N ILE A 207 15.53 9.34 10.11
CA ILE A 207 16.54 8.29 9.97
C ILE A 207 16.03 7.04 10.66
N GLU A 208 15.93 5.95 9.93
CA GLU A 208 15.73 4.60 10.45
C GLU A 208 16.99 3.78 10.22
N ILE A 209 17.36 2.95 11.22
CA ILE A 209 18.48 2.04 11.12
C ILE A 209 18.06 0.60 11.41
N GLU A 210 18.48 -0.31 10.55
CA GLU A 210 18.27 -1.75 10.69
C GLU A 210 19.41 -2.34 11.53
N VAL A 211 19.06 -3.11 12.57
CA VAL A 211 20.02 -3.83 13.42
C VAL A 211 19.74 -5.33 13.36
N ARG A 212 20.80 -6.14 13.28
CA ARG A 212 20.76 -7.60 13.10
C ARG A 212 20.94 -8.37 14.41
N ASN A 213 21.43 -7.71 15.47
CA ASN A 213 21.75 -8.32 16.76
C ASN A 213 21.89 -7.28 17.88
N PHE A 214 22.05 -7.75 19.11
CA PHE A 214 22.17 -6.89 20.30
C PHE A 214 23.45 -6.04 20.33
N GLU A 215 24.54 -6.49 19.72
CA GLU A 215 25.79 -5.71 19.67
C GLU A 215 25.54 -4.45 18.80
N GLU A 216 24.95 -4.61 17.62
CA GLU A 216 24.57 -3.49 16.77
C GLU A 216 23.55 -2.56 17.45
N LEU A 217 22.54 -3.13 18.12
CA LEU A 217 21.58 -2.37 18.89
C LEU A 217 22.27 -1.51 19.95
N GLN A 218 23.19 -2.10 20.74
CA GLN A 218 23.91 -1.37 21.77
C GLN A 218 24.75 -0.22 21.19
N ARG A 219 25.39 -0.42 20.04
CA ARG A 219 26.16 0.63 19.34
C ARG A 219 25.27 1.77 18.89
N VAL A 220 24.07 1.46 18.34
CA VAL A 220 23.07 2.49 17.95
C VAL A 220 22.61 3.27 19.18
N LEU A 221 22.30 2.59 20.29
CA LEU A 221 21.84 3.25 21.53
C LEU A 221 22.89 4.18 22.14
N VAL A 222 24.18 3.82 22.06
CA VAL A 222 25.30 4.66 22.52
C VAL A 222 25.52 5.85 21.56
N LYS A 223 25.45 5.60 20.25
CA LYS A 223 25.71 6.61 19.21
C LYS A 223 24.57 7.63 19.12
N GLY A 224 23.33 7.20 19.15
CA GLY A 224 22.16 8.05 18.91
C GLY A 224 22.05 8.59 17.49
N GLY A 225 21.24 9.63 17.32
CA GLY A 225 21.11 10.34 16.05
C GLY A 225 20.18 9.69 15.04
N VAL A 226 19.32 8.77 15.45
CA VAL A 226 18.29 8.13 14.62
C VAL A 226 16.90 8.40 15.20
N ASN A 227 15.85 8.16 14.42
CA ASN A 227 14.45 8.31 14.85
C ASN A 227 13.79 6.96 15.14
N ARG A 228 14.15 5.92 14.38
CA ARG A 228 13.58 4.59 14.49
C ARG A 228 14.68 3.52 14.40
N ILE A 229 14.48 2.44 15.14
CA ILE A 229 15.33 1.25 15.08
C ILE A 229 14.47 0.09 14.58
N MET A 230 14.90 -0.53 13.46
CA MET A 230 14.30 -1.74 12.93
C MET A 230 15.06 -2.95 13.46
N LEU A 231 14.34 -3.84 14.12
CA LEU A 231 14.84 -5.14 14.60
C LEU A 231 14.64 -6.16 13.47
N ASP A 232 15.69 -6.46 12.71
CA ASP A 232 15.60 -7.37 11.57
C ASP A 232 15.79 -8.82 11.98
N ASN A 233 14.77 -9.64 11.73
CA ASN A 233 14.74 -11.08 12.03
C ASN A 233 15.02 -11.44 13.51
N PHE A 234 14.71 -10.55 14.45
CA PHE A 234 14.77 -10.87 15.87
C PHE A 234 13.66 -11.87 16.22
N SER A 235 13.92 -12.82 17.13
CA SER A 235 12.88 -13.65 17.71
C SER A 235 11.92 -12.82 18.57
N VAL A 236 10.74 -13.34 18.91
CA VAL A 236 9.79 -12.65 19.81
C VAL A 236 10.45 -12.35 21.16
N GLU A 237 11.20 -13.31 21.72
CA GLU A 237 11.93 -13.17 22.99
C GLU A 237 13.02 -12.10 22.89
N ASP A 238 13.75 -12.05 21.80
CA ASP A 238 14.80 -11.05 21.61
C ASP A 238 14.22 -9.68 21.30
N THR A 239 13.10 -9.60 20.56
CA THR A 239 12.34 -8.37 20.38
C THR A 239 11.90 -7.80 21.73
N GLN A 240 11.36 -8.64 22.63
CA GLN A 240 10.96 -8.20 23.97
C GLN A 240 12.13 -7.67 24.81
N LYS A 241 13.31 -8.30 24.70
CA LYS A 241 14.53 -7.79 25.36
C LYS A 241 14.99 -6.46 24.74
N ALA A 242 14.98 -6.36 23.40
CA ALA A 242 15.35 -5.14 22.69
C ALA A 242 14.43 -3.95 23.04
N VAL A 243 13.12 -4.17 23.10
CA VAL A 243 12.15 -3.15 23.54
C VAL A 243 12.50 -2.60 24.93
N LYS A 244 12.82 -3.50 25.89
CA LYS A 244 13.26 -3.08 27.24
C LYS A 244 14.57 -2.32 27.22
N MET A 245 15.53 -2.69 26.35
CA MET A 245 16.83 -1.99 26.23
C MET A 245 16.67 -0.60 25.60
N ILE A 246 15.78 -0.45 24.64
CA ILE A 246 15.51 0.83 23.96
C ILE A 246 14.76 1.80 24.88
N ASP A 247 13.90 1.28 25.75
CA ASP A 247 13.23 2.03 26.83
C ASP A 247 12.56 3.33 26.33
N HIS A 248 11.73 3.20 25.28
CA HIS A 248 10.97 4.30 24.64
C HIS A 248 11.80 5.49 24.11
N LYS A 249 13.11 5.35 23.96
CA LYS A 249 13.98 6.41 23.43
C LYS A 249 13.86 6.60 21.93
N TYR A 250 13.45 5.57 21.21
CA TYR A 250 13.29 5.51 19.77
C TYR A 250 12.00 4.79 19.40
N GLU A 251 11.41 5.12 18.24
CA GLU A 251 10.40 4.25 17.63
C GLU A 251 11.03 2.89 17.31
N ILE A 252 10.27 1.81 17.51
CA ILE A 252 10.75 0.43 17.30
C ILE A 252 9.91 -0.23 16.22
N GLU A 253 10.59 -0.74 15.20
CA GLU A 253 9.96 -1.54 14.15
C GLU A 253 10.45 -2.98 14.21
N SER A 254 9.54 -3.96 14.15
CA SER A 254 9.87 -5.37 13.97
C SER A 254 9.69 -5.75 12.50
N SER A 255 10.68 -6.42 11.92
CA SER A 255 10.71 -6.84 10.52
C SER A 255 11.35 -8.21 10.35
N GLY A 256 11.00 -8.88 9.24
CA GLY A 256 11.55 -10.18 8.87
C GLY A 256 10.72 -11.37 9.36
N GLY A 257 10.29 -12.24 8.44
CA GLY A 257 9.59 -13.50 8.73
C GLY A 257 8.24 -13.38 9.44
N ILE A 258 7.61 -12.19 9.43
CA ILE A 258 6.34 -11.96 10.14
C ILE A 258 5.16 -12.37 9.25
N THR A 259 4.29 -13.21 9.80
CA THR A 259 3.11 -13.79 9.14
C THR A 259 1.86 -13.58 10.00
N ALA A 260 0.69 -13.95 9.49
CA ALA A 260 -0.57 -13.88 10.23
C ALA A 260 -0.54 -14.72 11.53
N GLU A 261 0.21 -15.83 11.53
CA GLU A 261 0.29 -16.75 12.66
C GLU A 261 1.12 -16.19 13.83
N ASN A 262 2.13 -15.35 13.55
CA ASN A 262 3.06 -14.88 14.57
C ASN A 262 2.96 -13.37 14.88
N ILE A 263 2.27 -12.57 14.06
CA ILE A 263 2.23 -11.11 14.18
C ILE A 263 1.75 -10.64 15.56
N LEU A 264 0.74 -11.31 16.15
CA LEU A 264 0.23 -10.94 17.47
C LEU A 264 1.31 -11.05 18.55
N SER A 265 2.14 -12.10 18.50
CA SER A 265 3.23 -12.29 19.44
C SER A 265 4.26 -11.15 19.37
N TYR A 266 4.59 -10.68 18.15
CA TYR A 266 5.44 -9.48 17.97
C TYR A 266 4.74 -8.21 18.46
N ALA A 267 3.47 -8.02 18.17
CA ALA A 267 2.72 -6.84 18.61
C ALA A 267 2.65 -6.73 20.14
N GLN A 268 2.59 -7.86 20.86
CA GLN A 268 2.57 -7.94 22.32
C GLN A 268 3.92 -7.63 22.97
N THR A 269 5.01 -7.59 22.22
CA THR A 269 6.35 -7.22 22.78
C THR A 269 6.46 -5.74 23.14
N GLY A 270 5.56 -4.88 22.63
CA GLY A 270 5.57 -3.44 22.85
C GLY A 270 6.30 -2.65 21.74
N VAL A 271 6.52 -3.23 20.57
CA VAL A 271 6.99 -2.48 19.39
C VAL A 271 5.95 -1.49 18.90
N ASP A 272 6.39 -0.39 18.30
CA ASP A 272 5.50 0.64 17.74
C ASP A 272 4.97 0.25 16.35
N PHE A 273 5.79 -0.49 15.58
CA PHE A 273 5.51 -0.85 14.20
C PHE A 273 5.90 -2.30 13.90
N ILE A 274 5.15 -2.88 12.96
CA ILE A 274 5.45 -4.18 12.38
C ILE A 274 5.32 -4.08 10.87
N SER A 275 6.42 -4.28 10.14
CA SER A 275 6.39 -4.25 8.68
C SER A 275 6.19 -5.65 8.09
N VAL A 276 5.23 -5.73 7.15
CA VAL A 276 4.85 -7.00 6.50
C VAL A 276 4.85 -6.82 4.98
N GLY A 277 5.83 -7.43 4.31
CA GLY A 277 5.93 -7.37 2.85
C GLY A 277 4.79 -8.10 2.14
N ALA A 278 4.26 -9.16 2.75
CA ALA A 278 3.18 -9.99 2.19
C ALA A 278 1.90 -9.20 1.87
N LEU A 279 1.69 -8.03 2.51
CA LEU A 279 0.54 -7.16 2.22
C LEU A 279 0.44 -6.75 0.74
N THR A 280 1.56 -6.70 0.02
CA THR A 280 1.61 -6.24 -1.37
C THR A 280 2.13 -7.30 -2.35
N HIS A 281 3.04 -8.19 -1.92
CA HIS A 281 3.65 -9.14 -2.86
C HIS A 281 3.07 -10.57 -2.82
N GLN A 282 2.17 -10.89 -1.86
CA GLN A 282 1.54 -12.22 -1.73
C GLN A 282 0.02 -12.14 -1.61
N ILE A 283 -0.60 -11.13 -2.22
CA ILE A 283 -2.05 -10.95 -2.16
C ILE A 283 -2.80 -11.87 -3.13
N ARG A 284 -4.04 -12.21 -2.77
CA ARG A 284 -5.03 -12.79 -3.68
C ARG A 284 -5.97 -11.67 -4.13
N SER A 285 -6.16 -11.55 -5.44
CA SER A 285 -7.16 -10.64 -6.01
C SER A 285 -8.57 -11.06 -5.58
N ILE A 286 -9.42 -10.08 -5.29
CA ILE A 286 -10.83 -10.31 -4.97
C ILE A 286 -11.59 -10.63 -6.27
N ASP A 287 -12.50 -11.60 -6.20
CA ASP A 287 -13.38 -11.90 -7.33
C ASP A 287 -14.52 -10.87 -7.43
N LEU A 288 -14.47 -10.05 -8.47
CA LEU A 288 -15.45 -9.03 -8.83
C LEU A 288 -15.89 -9.25 -10.27
N SER A 289 -17.17 -9.05 -10.57
CA SER A 289 -17.71 -9.19 -11.94
C SER A 289 -18.52 -7.97 -12.33
N LEU A 290 -18.25 -7.44 -13.52
CA LEU A 290 -19.12 -6.48 -14.19
C LEU A 290 -20.16 -7.25 -14.99
N LEU A 291 -21.45 -7.05 -14.68
CA LEU A 291 -22.57 -7.78 -15.27
C LEU A 291 -23.50 -6.82 -15.98
N ALA A 292 -23.88 -7.15 -17.22
CA ALA A 292 -24.93 -6.42 -17.91
C ALA A 292 -26.23 -6.47 -17.11
N GLU A 293 -27.00 -5.39 -17.14
CA GLU A 293 -28.37 -5.32 -16.64
C GLU A 293 -29.33 -5.30 -17.84
N ASP A 294 -30.42 -6.07 -17.73
CA ASP A 294 -31.50 -6.11 -18.70
C ASP A 294 -32.31 -4.79 -18.73
#